data_a3d4866d1d803882bb72b11155cdeaca
#
_entry.id   a3d4866d1d803882bb72b11155cdeaca
#
_cell.length_a   1.000
_cell.length_b   1.000
_cell.length_c   1.000
_cell.angle_alpha   90.00
_cell.angle_beta   90.00
_cell.angle_gamma   90.00
#
_symmetry.space_group_name_H-M   'P 1'
#
loop_
_entity.id
_entity.type
_entity.pdbx_description
1 polymer ?
#
loop_
_entity_poly.entity_id
_entity_poly.type
_entity_poly.pdbx_seq_one_letter_code
_entity_poly.pdbx_strand_id
1 'polypeptide(L)'
;ENYEQEYTDLVHKLMTEIGSKQIDSICIGSMRMGPRLRRRIKQYYPNTDLLDEDKYPMVKPVDPDTKWRYEPKTRADIYKKVIATFGENSMDDLVVLGAETTESWEDTGLVIPK
;
A
#
# COMPACT_ATOMS: atom_id res chain seq x y z
N GLU A 1 -3.79 -14.02 -8.82
CA GLU A 1 -3.39 -13.58 -7.48
C GLU A 1 -4.30 -12.49 -6.95
N ASN A 2 -4.86 -12.71 -5.82
CA ASN A 2 -5.85 -11.79 -5.28
C ASN A 2 -5.37 -11.15 -3.97
N TYR A 3 -4.62 -10.03 -4.09
CA TYR A 3 -4.14 -9.30 -2.93
C TYR A 3 -5.29 -8.77 -2.06
N GLU A 4 -6.47 -8.55 -2.65
CA GLU A 4 -7.63 -8.07 -1.91
C GLU A 4 -8.07 -9.07 -0.84
N GLN A 5 -8.04 -10.36 -1.17
CA GLN A 5 -8.37 -11.41 -0.22
C GLN A 5 -7.32 -11.50 0.89
N GLU A 6 -6.06 -11.36 0.54
CA GLU A 6 -4.98 -11.39 1.52
C GLU A 6 -5.09 -10.26 2.53
N TYR A 7 -5.40 -9.05 2.07
CA TYR A 7 -5.62 -7.90 2.97
C TYR A 7 -6.88 -8.07 3.82
N THR A 8 -7.95 -8.58 3.23
CA THR A 8 -9.18 -8.86 3.98
C THR A 8 -8.93 -9.84 5.11
N ASP A 9 -8.21 -10.93 4.82
CA ASP A 9 -7.86 -11.94 5.81
C ASP A 9 -6.99 -11.35 6.92
N LEU A 10 -6.02 -10.50 6.57
CA LEU A 10 -5.16 -9.82 7.54
C LEU A 10 -5.97 -8.92 8.46
N VAL A 11 -6.86 -8.12 7.92
CA VAL A 11 -7.72 -7.22 8.72
C VAL A 11 -8.59 -8.02 9.68
N HIS A 12 -9.22 -9.10 9.20
CA HIS A 12 -10.04 -9.96 10.04
C HIS A 12 -9.22 -10.57 11.17
N LYS A 13 -8.01 -11.00 10.88
CA LYS A 13 -7.11 -11.55 11.89
C LYS A 13 -6.73 -10.53 12.96
N LEU A 14 -6.42 -9.30 12.54
CA LEU A 14 -6.14 -8.20 13.47
C LEU A 14 -7.33 -7.93 14.39
N MET A 15 -8.55 -7.91 13.84
CA MET A 15 -9.77 -7.69 14.62
C MET A 15 -10.01 -8.80 15.62
N THR A 16 -9.76 -10.05 15.23
CA THR A 16 -9.99 -11.21 16.08
C THR A 16 -8.96 -11.30 17.21
N GLU A 17 -7.68 -11.05 16.91
CA GLU A 17 -6.60 -11.25 17.86
C GLU A 17 -6.31 -10.03 18.75
N ILE A 18 -6.46 -8.81 18.21
CA ILE A 18 -6.10 -7.58 18.92
C ILE A 18 -7.33 -6.79 19.34
N GLY A 19 -8.27 -6.59 18.39
CA GLY A 19 -9.44 -5.77 18.61
C GLY A 19 -9.18 -4.28 18.37
N SER A 20 -10.22 -3.57 17.94
CA SER A 20 -10.11 -2.16 17.53
C SER A 20 -9.73 -1.21 18.66
N LYS A 21 -10.07 -1.55 19.89
CA LYS A 21 -9.80 -0.67 21.04
C LYS A 21 -8.32 -0.57 21.40
N GLN A 22 -7.50 -1.51 20.93
CA GLN A 22 -6.08 -1.53 21.21
C GLN A 22 -5.23 -0.94 20.08
N ILE A 23 -5.87 -0.46 19.01
CA ILE A 23 -5.19 0.10 17.86
C ILE A 23 -5.38 1.62 17.85
N ASP A 24 -4.27 2.37 17.94
CA ASP A 24 -4.30 3.83 17.93
C ASP A 24 -4.29 4.37 16.49
N SER A 25 -3.54 3.75 15.62
CA SER A 25 -3.46 4.15 14.22
C SER A 25 -3.03 2.99 13.34
N ILE A 26 -3.35 3.09 12.06
CA ILE A 26 -2.98 2.10 11.04
C ILE A 26 -2.29 2.86 9.93
N CYS A 27 -0.98 2.59 9.75
CA CYS A 27 -0.21 3.22 8.69
C CYS A 27 -0.11 2.25 7.52
N ILE A 28 -0.57 2.65 6.35
CA ILE A 28 -0.46 1.85 5.13
C ILE A 28 0.48 2.55 4.16
N GLY A 29 1.24 1.75 3.42
CA GLY A 29 2.16 2.25 2.42
C GLY A 29 2.27 1.27 1.26
N SER A 30 2.66 1.77 0.10
CA SER A 30 2.94 0.92 -1.04
C SER A 30 4.43 0.60 -1.11
N MET A 31 4.76 -0.42 -1.89
CA MET A 31 6.14 -0.83 -2.06
C MET A 31 6.98 0.26 -2.72
N ARG A 32 8.15 0.50 -2.15
CA ARG A 32 9.19 1.37 -2.73
C ARG A 32 10.50 0.61 -2.71
N MET A 33 11.29 0.76 -3.77
CA MET A 33 12.56 0.05 -3.82
C MET A 33 13.59 0.81 -4.64
N GLY A 34 14.83 0.79 -4.18
CA GLY A 34 15.95 1.28 -4.96
C GLY A 34 16.25 0.33 -6.13
N PRO A 35 17.04 0.79 -7.12
CA PRO A 35 17.37 -0.05 -8.29
C PRO A 35 18.05 -1.36 -7.93
N ARG A 36 18.91 -1.35 -6.92
CA ARG A 36 19.64 -2.54 -6.49
C ARG A 36 18.71 -3.61 -5.93
N LEU A 37 17.78 -3.20 -5.06
CA LEU A 37 16.81 -4.12 -4.49
C LEU A 37 15.89 -4.69 -5.58
N ARG A 38 15.45 -3.82 -6.50
CA ARG A 38 14.60 -4.25 -7.63
C ARG A 38 15.29 -5.33 -8.47
N ARG A 39 16.57 -5.16 -8.78
CA ARG A 39 17.34 -6.16 -9.52
C ARG A 39 17.42 -7.48 -8.76
N ARG A 40 17.64 -7.42 -7.44
CA ARG A 40 17.71 -8.62 -6.61
C ARG A 40 16.38 -9.37 -6.56
N ILE A 41 15.28 -8.65 -6.45
CA ILE A 41 13.95 -9.28 -6.44
C ILE A 41 13.71 -10.00 -7.76
N LYS A 42 14.04 -9.37 -8.90
CA LYS A 42 13.91 -10.01 -10.21
C LYS A 42 14.79 -11.24 -10.35
N GLN A 43 15.97 -11.22 -9.76
CA GLN A 43 16.92 -12.32 -9.81
C GLN A 43 16.45 -13.52 -8.98
N TYR A 44 16.00 -13.28 -7.76
CA TYR A 44 15.61 -14.36 -6.84
C TYR A 44 14.15 -14.80 -6.97
N TYR A 45 13.29 -13.93 -7.48
CA TYR A 45 11.86 -14.20 -7.65
C TYR A 45 11.40 -13.80 -9.04
N PRO A 46 11.91 -14.46 -10.09
CA PRO A 46 11.63 -14.05 -11.48
C PRO A 46 10.17 -14.14 -11.89
N ASN A 47 9.36 -14.89 -11.16
CA ASN A 47 7.95 -15.09 -11.48
C ASN A 47 7.01 -14.27 -10.60
N THR A 48 7.55 -13.31 -9.80
CA THR A 48 6.69 -12.50 -8.95
C THR A 48 5.86 -11.50 -9.75
N ASP A 49 4.59 -11.35 -9.39
CA ASP A 49 3.70 -10.35 -9.99
C ASP A 49 4.00 -8.93 -9.49
N LEU A 50 4.72 -8.79 -8.38
CA LEU A 50 4.97 -7.49 -7.76
C LEU A 50 5.70 -6.51 -8.68
N LEU A 51 6.51 -7.01 -9.60
CA LEU A 51 7.27 -6.20 -10.56
C LEU A 51 6.72 -6.31 -11.98
N ASP A 52 5.54 -6.86 -12.15
CA ASP A 52 4.87 -6.94 -13.43
C ASP A 52 4.24 -5.57 -13.75
N GLU A 53 4.92 -4.79 -14.60
CA GLU A 53 4.48 -3.45 -14.93
C GLU A 53 3.24 -3.40 -15.83
N ASP A 54 2.87 -4.51 -16.45
CA ASP A 54 1.60 -4.61 -17.17
C ASP A 54 0.41 -4.68 -16.21
N LYS A 55 0.61 -5.33 -15.07
CA LYS A 55 -0.38 -5.39 -13.99
C LYS A 55 -0.36 -4.17 -13.09
N TYR A 56 0.84 -3.77 -12.68
CA TYR A 56 1.06 -2.69 -11.71
C TYR A 56 2.09 -1.71 -12.27
N PRO A 57 1.67 -0.72 -13.05
CA PRO A 57 2.60 0.26 -13.61
C PRO A 57 3.44 0.96 -12.55
N MET A 58 4.72 1.12 -12.84
CA MET A 58 5.69 1.73 -11.91
C MET A 58 6.29 3.00 -12.49
N VAL A 59 6.72 3.86 -11.58
CA VAL A 59 7.48 5.06 -11.93
C VAL A 59 8.96 4.79 -11.68
N LYS A 60 9.78 5.01 -12.71
CA LYS A 60 11.23 4.85 -12.62
C LYS A 60 11.85 6.02 -11.84
N PRO A 61 12.88 5.76 -11.00
CA PRO A 61 13.60 6.85 -10.34
C PRO A 61 14.20 7.83 -11.33
N VAL A 62 14.09 9.12 -11.03
CA VAL A 62 14.67 10.19 -11.87
C VAL A 62 16.05 10.63 -11.37
N ASP A 63 16.40 10.27 -10.14
CA ASP A 63 17.70 10.58 -9.52
C ASP A 63 18.08 9.50 -8.51
N PRO A 64 19.33 9.51 -7.97
CA PRO A 64 19.80 8.45 -7.06
C PRO A 64 19.02 8.31 -5.76
N ASP A 65 18.35 9.39 -5.32
CA ASP A 65 17.61 9.39 -4.05
C ASP A 65 16.17 8.94 -4.21
N THR A 66 15.68 8.87 -5.45
CA THR A 66 14.32 8.44 -5.75
C THR A 66 14.27 6.93 -5.85
N LYS A 67 13.12 6.37 -5.52
CA LYS A 67 12.90 4.92 -5.54
C LYS A 67 11.88 4.54 -6.57
N TRP A 68 11.96 3.31 -7.07
CA TRP A 68 10.90 2.71 -7.87
C TRP A 68 9.64 2.59 -7.02
N ARG A 69 8.51 3.03 -7.55
CA ARG A 69 7.21 2.95 -6.90
C ARG A 69 6.14 2.64 -7.94
N TYR A 70 5.02 2.13 -7.51
CA TYR A 70 3.85 2.06 -8.38
C TYR A 70 3.40 3.48 -8.72
N GLU A 71 2.75 3.64 -9.88
CA GLU A 71 2.19 4.93 -10.28
C GLU A 71 1.20 5.43 -9.22
N PRO A 72 1.02 6.76 -9.08
CA PRO A 72 0.10 7.32 -8.09
C PRO A 72 -1.31 6.76 -8.19
N LYS A 73 -1.83 6.56 -9.40
CA LYS A 73 -3.15 5.98 -9.60
C LYS A 73 -3.23 4.55 -9.09
N THR A 74 -2.22 3.73 -9.37
CA THR A 74 -2.15 2.34 -8.89
C THR A 74 -2.10 2.31 -7.36
N ARG A 75 -1.29 3.18 -6.76
CA ARG A 75 -1.21 3.29 -5.30
C ARG A 75 -2.54 3.68 -4.69
N ALA A 76 -3.20 4.69 -5.27
CA ALA A 76 -4.50 5.14 -4.79
C ALA A 76 -5.55 4.03 -4.86
N ASP A 77 -5.57 3.25 -5.93
CA ASP A 77 -6.51 2.13 -6.09
C ASP A 77 -6.28 1.07 -5.01
N ILE A 78 -5.02 0.72 -4.75
CA ILE A 78 -4.67 -0.23 -3.69
C ILE A 78 -5.10 0.30 -2.33
N TYR A 79 -4.78 1.56 -2.03
CA TYR A 79 -5.16 2.17 -0.76
C TYR A 79 -6.66 2.20 -0.55
N LYS A 80 -7.43 2.58 -1.57
CA LYS A 80 -8.90 2.61 -1.48
C LYS A 80 -9.48 1.26 -1.12
N LYS A 81 -8.95 0.19 -1.69
CA LYS A 81 -9.41 -1.17 -1.41
C LYS A 81 -9.09 -1.59 0.02
N VAL A 82 -7.89 -1.27 0.50
CA VAL A 82 -7.48 -1.57 1.87
C VAL A 82 -8.30 -0.75 2.86
N ILE A 83 -8.48 0.55 2.60
CA ILE A 83 -9.29 1.44 3.44
C ILE A 83 -10.73 0.93 3.55
N ALA A 84 -11.32 0.50 2.42
CA ALA A 84 -12.67 -0.05 2.41
C ALA A 84 -12.78 -1.29 3.30
N THR A 85 -11.75 -2.15 3.29
CA THR A 85 -11.72 -3.33 4.16
C THR A 85 -11.68 -2.93 5.63
N PHE A 86 -10.89 -1.92 6.00
CA PHE A 86 -10.89 -1.40 7.37
C PHE A 86 -12.23 -0.75 7.72
N GLY A 87 -12.87 -0.07 6.76
CA GLY A 87 -14.18 0.54 6.95
C GLY A 87 -15.27 -0.48 7.27
N GLU A 88 -15.21 -1.69 6.73
CA GLU A 88 -16.11 -2.78 7.07
C GLU A 88 -16.03 -3.16 8.55
N ASN A 89 -14.93 -2.85 9.21
CA ASN A 89 -14.68 -3.10 10.62
C ASN A 89 -14.69 -1.81 11.45
N SER A 90 -15.18 -0.71 10.88
CA SER A 90 -15.27 0.61 11.53
C SER A 90 -13.91 1.16 12.01
N MET A 91 -12.86 0.87 11.26
CA MET A 91 -11.49 1.33 11.59
C MET A 91 -10.88 2.24 10.53
N ASP A 92 -11.65 2.67 9.54
CA ASP A 92 -11.14 3.53 8.46
C ASP A 92 -10.66 4.90 8.95
N ASP A 93 -11.22 5.41 10.06
CA ASP A 93 -10.78 6.67 10.65
C ASP A 93 -9.40 6.59 11.31
N LEU A 94 -8.88 5.39 11.53
CA LEU A 94 -7.55 5.17 12.09
C LEU A 94 -6.45 5.11 11.03
N VAL A 95 -6.82 5.05 9.75
CA VAL A 95 -5.88 4.83 8.65
C VAL A 95 -5.17 6.12 8.26
N VAL A 96 -3.84 6.05 8.17
CA VAL A 96 -2.98 7.11 7.63
C VAL A 96 -2.08 6.53 6.54
N LEU A 97 -1.68 7.38 5.59
CA LEU A 97 -0.77 6.95 4.52
C LEU A 97 0.68 7.25 4.92
N GLY A 98 1.54 6.26 4.75
CA GLY A 98 2.97 6.41 5.02
C GLY A 98 3.71 6.89 3.78
N ALA A 99 4.51 7.97 3.94
CA ALA A 99 5.40 8.49 2.89
C ALA A 99 4.68 8.74 1.56
N GLU A 100 3.51 9.39 1.60
CA GLU A 100 2.73 9.67 0.41
C GLU A 100 2.59 11.15 0.11
N THR A 101 2.28 11.43 -1.17
CA THR A 101 2.07 12.79 -1.65
C THR A 101 0.69 13.30 -1.25
N THR A 102 0.55 14.63 -1.23
CA THR A 102 -0.76 15.28 -0.99
C THR A 102 -1.81 14.77 -1.98
N GLU A 103 -1.42 14.65 -3.26
CA GLU A 103 -2.32 14.14 -4.30
C GLU A 103 -2.85 12.74 -3.97
N SER A 104 -1.98 11.84 -3.51
CA SER A 104 -2.39 10.49 -3.14
C SER A 104 -3.36 10.49 -1.97
N TRP A 105 -3.13 11.35 -0.98
CA TRP A 105 -4.07 11.52 0.14
C TRP A 105 -5.44 11.98 -0.35
N GLU A 106 -5.47 12.99 -1.22
CA GLU A 106 -6.71 13.51 -1.78
C GLU A 106 -7.47 12.46 -2.57
N ASP A 107 -6.76 11.67 -3.38
CA ASP A 107 -7.36 10.61 -4.20
C ASP A 107 -8.02 9.52 -3.35
N THR A 108 -7.54 9.27 -2.15
CA THR A 108 -8.12 8.28 -1.25
C THR A 108 -9.28 8.82 -0.42
N GLY A 109 -9.44 10.13 -0.37
CA GLY A 109 -10.44 10.77 0.45
C GLY A 109 -10.07 10.89 1.92
N LEU A 110 -8.87 10.47 2.31
CA LEU A 110 -8.41 10.60 3.70
C LEU A 110 -7.97 12.04 4.00
N VAL A 111 -8.18 12.46 5.24
CA VAL A 111 -7.76 13.77 5.72
C VAL A 111 -6.28 13.71 6.11
N ILE A 112 -5.49 14.67 5.59
CA ILE A 112 -4.07 14.75 5.93
C ILE A 112 -3.95 15.21 7.40
N PRO A 113 -3.22 14.47 8.25
CA PRO A 113 -2.98 14.88 9.63
C PRO A 113 -2.22 16.20 9.69
N LYS A 114 -2.58 17.01 10.63
CA LYS A 114 -1.91 18.30 10.86
C LYS A 114 -0.72 18.14 11.79
#